data_746cf94f0aa9c50f7cd2627bce5c1ad9
#
_entry.id   746cf94f0aa9c50f7cd2627bce5c1ad9
#
_cell.length_a   1.000
_cell.length_b   1.000
_cell.length_c   1.000
_cell.angle_alpha   90.00
_cell.angle_beta   90.00
_cell.angle_gamma   90.00
#
_symmetry.space_group_name_H-M   'P 1'
#
loop_
_entity.id
_entity.type
_entity.pdbx_description
1 polymer ?
#
loop_
_entity_poly.entity_id
_entity_poly.type
_entity_poly.pdbx_seq_one_letter_code
_entity_poly.pdbx_strand_id
1 'polypeptide(L)'
;MNDDLAKDLRNWLVEPDFSATQRQPIELDRTQLSFVKTRTKSGYRRIKGAAGSGKSLILAARAAELLGEGKEVLVVTFNITLLHYLMDISVRWPQSAGRTRKDITWLNFHFWCKRVCQENDYEEEYKNLWVENKDINSVLSVDLPNLVSSILGDLPSTGITSSYDAVLVDEGQDFMPSWWNVLRKVCKKDGEMLLVADATQDIYGTANSWTDEAMVGAGFPGGKWAELNISYRLPLLALEYSRKFAEQFLPKDTVDLPVAEQSELNLFPCTLKWVHTQMESAAQVCREELFSLATDAEPDLVSIPDITFLSDTNKRGIGVVSELGAKGVKSCHTFSEDGRESRRKKMGFYVGDARIKATTLHSFKGWESRAIVIFI
;
A
#
# COMPACT_ATOMS: atom_id res chain seq x y z
N MET A 1 35.33 -5.28 18.76
CA MET A 1 34.09 -5.04 18.05
C MET A 1 33.86 -6.29 17.21
N ASN A 2 32.73 -6.94 17.33
CA ASN A 2 32.48 -8.20 16.62
C ASN A 2 32.42 -7.90 15.11
N ASP A 3 33.12 -8.69 14.28
CA ASP A 3 33.19 -8.48 12.82
C ASP A 3 31.82 -8.47 12.15
N ASP A 4 30.86 -9.23 12.71
CA ASP A 4 29.47 -9.21 12.24
C ASP A 4 28.79 -7.86 12.52
N LEU A 5 29.05 -7.25 13.70
CA LEU A 5 28.50 -5.93 14.02
C LEU A 5 29.11 -4.83 13.16
N ALA A 6 30.39 -4.94 12.84
CA ALA A 6 31.07 -4.01 11.95
C ALA A 6 30.56 -4.14 10.51
N LYS A 7 30.24 -5.37 10.09
CA LYS A 7 29.65 -5.66 8.77
C LYS A 7 28.19 -5.18 8.67
N ASP A 8 27.42 -5.39 9.71
CA ASP A 8 26.04 -4.88 9.82
C ASP A 8 26.01 -3.35 9.84
N LEU A 9 26.91 -2.70 10.59
CA LEU A 9 27.09 -1.24 10.60
C LEU A 9 27.53 -0.69 9.24
N ARG A 10 28.46 -1.38 8.56
CA ARG A 10 28.90 -1.00 7.23
C ARG A 10 27.78 -1.14 6.20
N ASN A 11 27.03 -2.22 6.25
CA ASN A 11 25.85 -2.43 5.38
C ASN A 11 24.74 -1.41 5.68
N TRP A 12 24.69 -0.88 6.88
CA TRP A 12 23.78 0.18 7.30
C TRP A 12 24.24 1.57 6.85
N LEU A 13 25.55 1.79 6.77
CA LEU A 13 26.18 3.06 6.37
C LEU A 13 26.39 3.15 4.85
N VAL A 14 26.56 2.03 4.16
CA VAL A 14 26.56 2.00 2.70
C VAL A 14 25.09 2.01 2.25
N GLU A 15 24.66 3.20 1.88
CA GLU A 15 23.33 3.38 1.35
C GLU A 15 23.19 2.62 0.03
N PRO A 16 22.23 1.70 -0.11
CA PRO A 16 21.95 1.06 -1.39
C PRO A 16 21.58 2.14 -2.42
N ASP A 17 21.97 1.97 -3.68
CA ASP A 17 21.63 2.90 -4.78
C ASP A 17 20.11 3.14 -4.88
N PHE A 18 19.31 2.15 -4.53
CA PHE A 18 17.87 2.27 -4.40
C PHE A 18 17.46 3.33 -3.36
N SER A 19 18.16 3.42 -2.22
CA SER A 19 17.89 4.46 -1.22
C SER A 19 18.26 5.86 -1.73
N ALA A 20 19.30 5.97 -2.55
CA ALA A 20 19.66 7.23 -3.20
C ALA A 20 18.58 7.66 -4.20
N THR A 21 18.03 6.71 -4.97
CA THR A 21 16.92 6.96 -5.90
C THR A 21 15.65 7.37 -5.15
N GLN A 22 15.39 6.82 -3.97
CA GLN A 22 14.25 7.20 -3.12
C GLN A 22 14.35 8.60 -2.53
N ARG A 23 15.54 9.19 -2.48
CA ARG A 23 15.73 10.58 -2.00
C ARG A 23 15.53 11.63 -3.07
N GLN A 24 15.41 11.22 -4.33
CA GLN A 24 15.13 12.17 -5.39
C GLN A 24 13.73 12.78 -5.22
N PRO A 25 13.56 14.06 -5.55
CA PRO A 25 12.22 14.66 -5.59
C PRO A 25 11.27 13.83 -6.44
N ILE A 26 9.99 13.85 -6.07
CA ILE A 26 8.96 13.17 -6.86
C ILE A 26 8.77 13.94 -8.17
N GLU A 27 8.94 13.24 -9.27
CA GLU A 27 8.59 13.74 -10.60
C GLU A 27 7.16 13.31 -10.93
N LEU A 28 6.32 14.27 -11.26
CA LEU A 28 4.93 14.08 -11.63
C LEU A 28 4.68 14.67 -13.01
N ASP A 29 3.89 13.99 -13.81
CA ASP A 29 3.38 14.57 -15.04
C ASP A 29 2.39 15.74 -14.78
N ARG A 30 1.99 16.43 -15.83
CA ARG A 30 1.08 17.59 -15.71
C ARG A 30 -0.27 17.23 -15.10
N THR A 31 -0.82 16.06 -15.43
CA THR A 31 -2.11 15.58 -14.92
C THR A 31 -2.01 15.23 -13.45
N GLN A 32 -0.99 14.44 -13.09
CA GLN A 32 -0.69 14.08 -11.70
C GLN A 32 -0.45 15.33 -10.85
N LEU A 33 0.37 16.27 -11.34
CA LEU A 33 0.65 17.54 -10.66
C LEU A 33 -0.61 18.38 -10.46
N SER A 34 -1.50 18.41 -11.46
CA SER A 34 -2.80 19.06 -11.34
C SER A 34 -3.62 18.49 -10.17
N PHE A 35 -3.63 17.16 -10.01
CA PHE A 35 -4.34 16.52 -8.89
C PHE A 35 -3.73 16.84 -7.54
N VAL A 36 -2.41 16.99 -7.48
CA VAL A 36 -1.73 17.39 -6.24
C VAL A 36 -2.00 18.84 -5.87
N LYS A 37 -1.99 19.76 -6.83
CA LYS A 37 -2.05 21.22 -6.60
C LYS A 37 -3.48 21.79 -6.53
N THR A 38 -4.50 21.04 -6.95
CA THR A 38 -5.86 21.58 -7.04
C THR A 38 -6.82 20.87 -6.11
N ARG A 39 -7.80 21.62 -5.61
CA ARG A 39 -8.96 21.10 -4.88
C ARG A 39 -10.20 21.20 -5.77
N THR A 40 -11.09 20.23 -5.70
CA THR A 40 -12.41 20.32 -6.37
C THR A 40 -13.30 21.32 -5.64
N LYS A 41 -14.32 21.84 -6.33
CA LYS A 41 -15.28 22.78 -5.71
C LYS A 41 -15.99 22.20 -4.49
N SER A 42 -16.31 20.89 -4.51
CA SER A 42 -16.94 20.19 -3.39
C SER A 42 -15.95 19.77 -2.30
N GLY A 43 -14.65 19.79 -2.55
CA GLY A 43 -13.64 19.19 -1.69
C GLY A 43 -13.47 17.68 -1.89
N TYR A 44 -14.36 17.01 -2.64
CA TYR A 44 -14.34 15.56 -2.82
C TYR A 44 -13.80 15.19 -4.19
N ARG A 45 -12.81 14.32 -4.22
CA ARG A 45 -12.19 13.79 -5.45
C ARG A 45 -12.03 12.29 -5.37
N ARG A 46 -12.31 11.61 -6.48
CA ARG A 46 -12.01 10.21 -6.69
C ARG A 46 -11.17 10.01 -7.93
N ILE A 47 -10.07 9.28 -7.80
CA ILE A 47 -9.12 9.02 -8.87
C ILE A 47 -9.03 7.51 -9.06
N LYS A 48 -9.22 7.03 -10.28
CA LYS A 48 -8.95 5.65 -10.65
C LYS A 48 -7.76 5.57 -11.60
N GLY A 49 -7.08 4.44 -11.57
CA GLY A 49 -5.99 4.16 -12.50
C GLY A 49 -5.43 2.78 -12.26
N ALA A 50 -4.79 2.22 -13.24
CA ALA A 50 -4.18 0.91 -13.15
C ALA A 50 -2.90 0.92 -12.30
N ALA A 51 -2.33 -0.28 -12.09
CA ALA A 51 -1.04 -0.43 -11.42
C ALA A 51 0.04 0.42 -12.10
N GLY A 52 0.84 1.11 -11.30
CA GLY A 52 1.94 1.95 -11.79
C GLY A 52 1.53 3.31 -12.37
N SER A 53 0.26 3.72 -12.29
CA SER A 53 -0.18 5.03 -12.78
C SER A 53 0.10 6.21 -11.83
N GLY A 54 0.72 5.96 -10.67
CA GLY A 54 1.11 7.00 -9.73
C GLY A 54 0.04 7.43 -8.73
N LYS A 55 -1.03 6.64 -8.51
CA LYS A 55 -2.09 6.93 -7.54
C LYS A 55 -1.55 7.26 -6.15
N SER A 56 -0.75 6.36 -5.58
CA SER A 56 -0.14 6.53 -4.25
C SER A 56 0.85 7.70 -4.21
N LEU A 57 1.54 8.00 -5.34
CA LEU A 57 2.39 9.18 -5.46
C LEU A 57 1.56 10.47 -5.34
N ILE A 58 0.44 10.55 -6.06
CA ILE A 58 -0.46 11.71 -6.01
C ILE A 58 -1.01 11.88 -4.59
N LEU A 59 -1.48 10.80 -3.97
CA LEU A 59 -2.04 10.85 -2.63
C LEU A 59 -1.02 11.33 -1.60
N ALA A 60 0.19 10.75 -1.59
CA ALA A 60 1.23 11.12 -0.65
C ALA A 60 1.75 12.56 -0.88
N ALA A 61 1.89 12.97 -2.16
CA ALA A 61 2.25 14.33 -2.51
C ALA A 61 1.16 15.34 -2.13
N ARG A 62 -0.14 15.00 -2.33
CA ARG A 62 -1.26 15.86 -1.89
C ARG A 62 -1.29 16.00 -0.37
N ALA A 63 -1.04 14.91 0.38
CA ALA A 63 -0.94 14.97 1.83
C ALA A 63 0.16 15.94 2.28
N ALA A 64 1.33 15.85 1.65
CA ALA A 64 2.46 16.74 1.94
C ALA A 64 2.19 18.21 1.55
N GLU A 65 1.51 18.44 0.42
CA GLU A 65 1.08 19.79 0.00
C GLU A 65 0.13 20.41 1.01
N LEU A 66 -0.90 19.67 1.42
CA LEU A 66 -1.87 20.12 2.42
C LEU A 66 -1.24 20.43 3.78
N LEU A 67 -0.26 19.59 4.21
CA LEU A 67 0.53 19.89 5.40
C LEU A 67 1.31 21.21 5.24
N GLY A 68 1.89 21.45 4.05
CA GLY A 68 2.55 22.70 3.71
C GLY A 68 1.63 23.93 3.79
N GLU A 69 0.33 23.74 3.53
CA GLU A 69 -0.73 24.74 3.70
C GLU A 69 -1.18 24.90 5.18
N GLY A 70 -0.58 24.17 6.12
CA GLY A 70 -0.93 24.21 7.54
C GLY A 70 -2.20 23.40 7.88
N LYS A 71 -2.59 22.46 7.04
CA LYS A 71 -3.79 21.62 7.22
C LYS A 71 -3.50 20.41 8.08
N GLU A 72 -4.48 20.00 8.88
CA GLU A 72 -4.49 18.73 9.60
C GLU A 72 -4.94 17.62 8.67
N VAL A 73 -4.05 16.65 8.41
CA VAL A 73 -4.24 15.62 7.39
C VAL A 73 -4.27 14.23 8.02
N LEU A 74 -5.28 13.45 7.67
CA LEU A 74 -5.39 12.01 7.94
C LEU A 74 -5.20 11.25 6.63
N VAL A 75 -4.27 10.32 6.62
CA VAL A 75 -4.08 9.35 5.53
C VAL A 75 -4.44 7.96 6.02
N VAL A 76 -5.35 7.31 5.32
CA VAL A 76 -5.84 5.98 5.66
C VAL A 76 -5.60 5.01 4.52
N THR A 77 -5.10 3.83 4.85
CA THR A 77 -4.97 2.71 3.92
C THR A 77 -5.50 1.42 4.54
N PHE A 78 -5.87 0.46 3.72
CA PHE A 78 -6.23 -0.87 4.20
C PHE A 78 -4.99 -1.69 4.57
N ASN A 79 -3.95 -1.64 3.75
CA ASN A 79 -2.75 -2.43 3.90
C ASN A 79 -1.74 -1.76 4.85
N ILE A 80 -1.44 -2.43 5.97
CA ILE A 80 -0.51 -1.92 7.00
C ILE A 80 0.89 -1.66 6.43
N THR A 81 1.36 -2.51 5.52
CA THR A 81 2.71 -2.38 4.95
C THR A 81 2.86 -1.12 4.10
N LEU A 82 1.79 -0.61 3.50
CA LEU A 82 1.82 0.59 2.65
C LEU A 82 2.06 1.89 3.43
N LEU A 83 1.79 1.93 4.73
CA LEU A 83 1.95 3.15 5.51
C LEU A 83 3.37 3.72 5.41
N HIS A 84 4.38 2.89 5.60
CA HIS A 84 5.77 3.34 5.49
C HIS A 84 6.14 3.78 4.08
N TYR A 85 5.63 3.08 3.07
CA TYR A 85 5.84 3.44 1.67
C TYR A 85 5.26 4.82 1.35
N LEU A 86 4.02 5.10 1.77
CA LEU A 86 3.39 6.41 1.59
C LEU A 86 4.12 7.52 2.35
N MET A 87 4.57 7.24 3.58
CA MET A 87 5.39 8.16 4.36
C MET A 87 6.71 8.50 3.63
N ASP A 88 7.39 7.50 3.08
CA ASP A 88 8.65 7.67 2.34
C ASP A 88 8.45 8.51 1.08
N ILE A 89 7.35 8.29 0.36
CA ILE A 89 6.98 9.12 -0.78
C ILE A 89 6.73 10.56 -0.32
N SER A 90 5.94 10.77 0.74
CA SER A 90 5.55 12.10 1.18
C SER A 90 6.73 13.00 1.58
N VAL A 91 7.79 12.42 2.16
CA VAL A 91 9.01 13.15 2.55
C VAL A 91 9.74 13.72 1.32
N ARG A 92 9.59 13.10 0.17
CA ARG A 92 10.22 13.51 -1.10
C ARG A 92 9.52 14.70 -1.77
N TRP A 93 8.38 15.12 -1.27
CA TRP A 93 7.68 16.30 -1.79
C TRP A 93 8.36 17.58 -1.34
N PRO A 94 8.76 18.50 -2.26
CA PRO A 94 9.63 19.63 -1.94
C PRO A 94 9.14 20.56 -0.84
N GLN A 95 7.82 20.74 -0.73
CA GLN A 95 7.21 21.66 0.23
C GLN A 95 7.06 21.08 1.64
N SER A 96 7.31 19.79 1.83
CA SER A 96 7.05 19.11 3.10
C SER A 96 8.03 19.43 4.21
N ALA A 97 9.22 19.95 3.88
CA ALA A 97 10.30 20.23 4.83
C ALA A 97 10.65 19.05 5.78
N GLY A 98 10.40 17.82 5.35
CA GLY A 98 10.67 16.59 6.12
C GLY A 98 9.72 16.32 7.29
N ARG A 99 8.67 17.11 7.48
CA ARG A 99 7.73 16.97 8.63
C ARG A 99 6.61 15.97 8.42
N THR A 100 6.39 15.49 7.20
CA THR A 100 5.22 14.67 6.83
C THR A 100 5.07 13.39 7.65
N ARG A 101 6.16 12.75 8.04
CA ARG A 101 6.11 11.53 8.88
C ARG A 101 5.54 11.77 10.25
N LYS A 102 5.73 12.96 10.82
CA LYS A 102 5.37 13.28 12.21
C LYS A 102 4.06 14.06 12.29
N ASP A 103 3.84 14.98 11.36
CA ASP A 103 2.76 15.95 11.45
C ASP A 103 1.52 15.53 10.64
N ILE A 104 1.61 14.49 9.81
CA ILE A 104 0.46 13.84 9.18
C ILE A 104 0.09 12.60 10.00
N THR A 105 -1.20 12.36 10.20
CA THR A 105 -1.72 11.14 10.83
C THR A 105 -1.80 10.03 9.78
N TRP A 106 -0.94 9.00 9.92
CA TRP A 106 -0.87 7.85 9.03
C TRP A 106 -1.40 6.61 9.74
N LEU A 107 -2.54 6.07 9.31
CA LEU A 107 -3.15 4.92 9.98
C LEU A 107 -3.73 3.90 8.98
N ASN A 108 -3.66 2.63 9.34
CA ASN A 108 -4.54 1.63 8.77
C ASN A 108 -5.96 1.85 9.29
N PHE A 109 -6.98 1.58 8.47
CA PHE A 109 -8.37 1.82 8.82
C PHE A 109 -8.79 1.23 10.16
N HIS A 110 -8.47 -0.04 10.42
CA HIS A 110 -8.87 -0.70 11.67
C HIS A 110 -8.09 -0.18 12.90
N PHE A 111 -6.84 0.27 12.71
CA PHE A 111 -6.11 0.97 13.77
C PHE A 111 -6.69 2.34 14.07
N TRP A 112 -7.14 3.04 13.03
CA TRP A 112 -7.86 4.29 13.20
C TRP A 112 -9.18 4.07 13.96
N CYS A 113 -9.97 3.04 13.62
CA CYS A 113 -11.18 2.68 14.36
C CYS A 113 -10.87 2.40 15.85
N LYS A 114 -9.85 1.58 16.13
CA LYS A 114 -9.43 1.32 17.50
C LYS A 114 -9.05 2.60 18.24
N ARG A 115 -8.30 3.49 17.60
CA ARG A 115 -7.88 4.76 18.16
C ARG A 115 -9.09 5.64 18.51
N VAL A 116 -10.09 5.71 17.64
CA VAL A 116 -11.35 6.44 17.91
C VAL A 116 -12.05 5.89 19.16
N CYS A 117 -12.15 4.55 19.30
CA CYS A 117 -12.72 3.94 20.49
C CYS A 117 -11.93 4.32 21.76
N GLN A 118 -10.59 4.30 21.70
CA GLN A 118 -9.73 4.63 22.84
C GLN A 118 -9.79 6.12 23.23
N GLU A 119 -9.80 7.03 22.27
CA GLU A 119 -9.85 8.47 22.49
C GLU A 119 -11.21 8.96 23.04
N ASN A 120 -12.26 8.11 22.95
CA ASN A 120 -13.62 8.46 23.38
C ASN A 120 -14.15 7.54 24.49
N ASP A 121 -13.26 6.83 25.22
CA ASP A 121 -13.59 5.98 26.37
C ASP A 121 -14.46 4.75 26.07
N TYR A 122 -14.42 4.22 24.81
CA TYR A 122 -15.12 3.02 24.37
C TYR A 122 -14.18 1.80 24.27
N GLU A 123 -13.17 1.72 25.13
CA GLU A 123 -12.22 0.58 25.12
C GLU A 123 -12.86 -0.75 25.50
N GLU A 124 -13.84 -0.74 26.39
CA GLU A 124 -14.55 -1.94 26.84
C GLU A 124 -15.44 -2.49 25.72
N GLU A 125 -16.23 -1.66 25.06
CA GLU A 125 -17.04 -2.04 23.91
C GLU A 125 -16.16 -2.59 22.78
N TYR A 126 -15.03 -1.93 22.51
CA TYR A 126 -14.04 -2.44 21.55
C TYR A 126 -13.54 -3.84 21.92
N LYS A 127 -13.23 -4.11 23.22
CA LYS A 127 -12.78 -5.43 23.67
C LYS A 127 -13.89 -6.48 23.54
N ASN A 128 -15.14 -6.12 23.87
CA ASN A 128 -16.30 -7.00 23.80
C ASN A 128 -16.57 -7.49 22.39
N LEU A 129 -16.35 -6.68 21.35
CA LEU A 129 -16.47 -7.12 19.95
C LEU A 129 -15.67 -8.39 19.65
N TRP A 130 -14.50 -8.54 20.28
CA TRP A 130 -13.61 -9.68 20.04
C TRP A 130 -13.92 -10.90 20.91
N VAL A 131 -14.65 -10.72 21.99
CA VAL A 131 -15.03 -11.79 22.91
C VAL A 131 -16.35 -12.42 22.47
N GLU A 132 -17.33 -11.59 22.11
CA GLU A 132 -18.70 -12.01 21.78
C GLU A 132 -18.80 -12.59 20.38
N ASN A 133 -18.01 -12.11 19.44
CA ASN A 133 -18.08 -12.50 18.04
C ASN A 133 -16.89 -13.40 17.64
N LYS A 134 -17.22 -14.60 17.16
CA LYS A 134 -16.20 -15.56 16.70
C LYS A 134 -15.75 -15.33 15.26
N ASP A 135 -16.50 -14.57 14.46
CA ASP A 135 -16.14 -14.24 13.10
C ASP A 135 -15.36 -12.90 13.04
N ILE A 136 -14.05 -13.03 12.99
CA ILE A 136 -13.13 -11.89 12.89
C ILE A 136 -13.45 -11.03 11.65
N ASN A 137 -13.90 -11.62 10.55
CA ASN A 137 -14.21 -10.88 9.34
C ASN A 137 -15.45 -10.00 9.55
N SER A 138 -16.49 -10.52 10.22
CA SER A 138 -17.67 -9.74 10.58
C SER A 138 -17.30 -8.56 11.48
N VAL A 139 -16.48 -8.81 12.51
CA VAL A 139 -16.02 -7.76 13.44
C VAL A 139 -15.29 -6.65 12.67
N LEU A 140 -14.37 -7.00 11.79
CA LEU A 140 -13.57 -6.02 11.05
C LEU A 140 -14.39 -5.28 9.99
N SER A 141 -15.30 -5.98 9.31
CA SER A 141 -16.04 -5.41 8.17
C SER A 141 -17.29 -4.63 8.58
N VAL A 142 -17.94 -5.01 9.68
CA VAL A 142 -19.27 -4.49 10.05
C VAL A 142 -19.28 -3.94 11.48
N ASP A 143 -18.94 -4.76 12.49
CA ASP A 143 -19.23 -4.40 13.89
C ASP A 143 -18.38 -3.25 14.38
N LEU A 144 -17.06 -3.29 14.12
CA LEU A 144 -16.14 -2.23 14.51
C LEU A 144 -16.41 -0.91 13.77
N PRO A 145 -16.62 -0.88 12.44
CA PRO A 145 -17.04 0.36 11.76
C PRO A 145 -18.36 0.91 12.27
N ASN A 146 -19.33 0.07 12.61
CA ASN A 146 -20.62 0.49 13.16
C ASN A 146 -20.44 1.11 14.56
N LEU A 147 -19.66 0.48 15.44
CA LEU A 147 -19.33 1.05 16.75
C LEU A 147 -18.72 2.44 16.59
N VAL A 148 -17.71 2.60 15.73
CA VAL A 148 -17.08 3.89 15.46
C VAL A 148 -18.08 4.90 14.87
N SER A 149 -18.96 4.43 13.99
CA SER A 149 -20.02 5.28 13.42
C SER A 149 -20.98 5.83 14.48
N SER A 150 -21.36 5.00 15.47
CA SER A 150 -22.17 5.43 16.63
C SER A 150 -21.42 6.45 17.48
N ILE A 151 -20.21 6.13 17.91
CA ILE A 151 -19.36 7.05 18.70
C ILE A 151 -19.30 8.43 18.04
N LEU A 152 -18.98 8.48 16.75
CA LEU A 152 -18.88 9.74 16.00
C LEU A 152 -20.23 10.42 15.73
N GLY A 153 -21.34 9.69 15.83
CA GLY A 153 -22.70 10.23 15.71
C GLY A 153 -23.21 10.86 17.02
N ASP A 154 -22.79 10.33 18.15
CA ASP A 154 -23.21 10.75 19.48
C ASP A 154 -22.36 11.90 20.05
N LEU A 155 -21.19 12.15 19.44
CA LEU A 155 -20.30 13.23 19.89
C LEU A 155 -20.92 14.59 19.59
N PRO A 156 -20.96 15.50 20.58
CA PRO A 156 -21.31 16.89 20.32
C PRO A 156 -20.30 17.49 19.33
N SER A 157 -20.72 18.51 18.58
CA SER A 157 -19.91 19.20 17.55
C SER A 157 -18.55 19.72 18.08
N THR A 158 -18.35 19.70 19.41
CA THR A 158 -17.16 20.09 20.15
C THR A 158 -16.40 18.88 20.73
N GLY A 159 -16.70 17.67 20.28
CA GLY A 159 -16.13 16.43 20.84
C GLY A 159 -14.59 16.31 20.65
N ILE A 160 -14.00 15.44 21.48
CA ILE A 160 -12.55 15.24 21.60
C ILE A 160 -11.91 14.65 20.31
N THR A 161 -12.72 14.04 19.45
CA THR A 161 -12.19 13.43 18.22
C THR A 161 -11.68 14.51 17.26
N SER A 162 -10.41 14.39 16.90
CA SER A 162 -9.75 15.30 15.97
C SER A 162 -10.52 15.38 14.64
N SER A 163 -10.95 16.58 14.27
CA SER A 163 -11.49 16.85 12.94
C SER A 163 -10.35 17.23 12.00
N TYR A 164 -10.24 16.56 10.88
CA TYR A 164 -9.19 16.79 9.90
C TYR A 164 -9.65 17.76 8.81
N ASP A 165 -8.72 18.60 8.35
CA ASP A 165 -8.95 19.44 7.17
C ASP A 165 -8.96 18.61 5.89
N ALA A 166 -8.27 17.46 5.91
CA ALA A 166 -8.27 16.53 4.80
C ALA A 166 -8.20 15.07 5.26
N VAL A 167 -8.95 14.20 4.58
CA VAL A 167 -8.91 12.75 4.75
C VAL A 167 -8.63 12.11 3.39
N LEU A 168 -7.50 11.41 3.28
CA LEU A 168 -7.02 10.82 2.05
C LEU A 168 -7.00 9.30 2.19
N VAL A 169 -7.63 8.58 1.26
CA VAL A 169 -7.79 7.12 1.32
C VAL A 169 -7.07 6.48 0.14
N ASP A 170 -6.08 5.62 0.43
CA ASP A 170 -5.38 4.81 -0.56
C ASP A 170 -5.96 3.39 -0.64
N GLU A 171 -5.81 2.75 -1.80
CA GLU A 171 -6.34 1.42 -2.09
C GLU A 171 -7.87 1.35 -1.86
N GLY A 172 -8.60 2.34 -2.36
CA GLY A 172 -10.04 2.49 -2.15
C GLY A 172 -10.88 1.28 -2.57
N GLN A 173 -10.40 0.45 -3.52
CA GLN A 173 -11.07 -0.78 -3.91
C GLN A 173 -11.14 -1.83 -2.78
N ASP A 174 -10.29 -1.70 -1.75
CA ASP A 174 -10.32 -2.57 -0.57
C ASP A 174 -11.23 -2.04 0.55
N PHE A 175 -11.81 -0.85 0.36
CA PHE A 175 -12.71 -0.23 1.32
C PHE A 175 -14.18 -0.53 0.99
N MET A 176 -14.98 -0.74 2.03
CA MET A 176 -16.44 -0.73 1.88
C MET A 176 -16.96 0.71 1.83
N PRO A 177 -18.04 1.00 1.08
CA PRO A 177 -18.66 2.34 1.09
C PRO A 177 -19.09 2.82 2.48
N SER A 178 -19.47 1.89 3.37
CA SER A 178 -19.78 2.18 4.78
C SER A 178 -18.56 2.76 5.53
N TRP A 179 -17.37 2.23 5.29
CA TRP A 179 -16.13 2.71 5.93
C TRP A 179 -15.77 4.14 5.48
N TRP A 180 -15.95 4.41 4.19
CA TRP A 180 -15.81 5.77 3.67
C TRP A 180 -16.75 6.74 4.40
N ASN A 181 -18.01 6.35 4.60
CA ASN A 181 -18.99 7.19 5.29
C ASN A 181 -18.63 7.42 6.76
N VAL A 182 -17.98 6.46 7.41
CA VAL A 182 -17.44 6.65 8.78
C VAL A 182 -16.28 7.66 8.78
N LEU A 183 -15.33 7.53 7.84
CA LEU A 183 -14.22 8.47 7.69
C LEU A 183 -14.70 9.91 7.40
N ARG A 184 -15.78 10.08 6.66
CA ARG A 184 -16.36 11.40 6.39
C ARG A 184 -16.78 12.16 7.64
N LYS A 185 -17.16 11.45 8.71
CA LYS A 185 -17.60 12.09 9.96
C LYS A 185 -16.48 12.83 10.69
N VAL A 186 -15.21 12.52 10.40
CA VAL A 186 -14.04 13.22 10.96
C VAL A 186 -13.42 14.23 10.01
N CYS A 187 -13.97 14.41 8.82
CA CYS A 187 -13.56 15.47 7.91
C CYS A 187 -14.35 16.76 8.24
N LYS A 188 -13.66 17.89 8.36
CA LYS A 188 -14.30 19.22 8.57
C LYS A 188 -15.27 19.50 7.41
N LYS A 189 -16.31 20.31 7.68
CA LYS A 189 -17.38 20.62 6.72
C LYS A 189 -16.84 21.15 5.39
N ASP A 190 -15.82 22.01 5.43
CA ASP A 190 -15.15 22.56 4.25
C ASP A 190 -13.85 21.84 3.93
N GLY A 191 -13.68 20.62 4.45
CA GLY A 191 -12.50 19.80 4.30
C GLY A 191 -12.38 19.17 2.93
N GLU A 192 -11.30 18.42 2.75
CA GLU A 192 -11.01 17.70 1.51
C GLU A 192 -11.05 16.18 1.74
N MET A 193 -11.69 15.46 0.82
CA MET A 193 -11.72 14.00 0.80
C MET A 193 -11.18 13.49 -0.54
N LEU A 194 -10.10 12.72 -0.50
CA LEU A 194 -9.51 12.11 -1.68
C LEU A 194 -9.56 10.58 -1.56
N LEU A 195 -10.12 9.93 -2.58
CA LEU A 195 -10.12 8.49 -2.74
C LEU A 195 -9.32 8.12 -3.97
N VAL A 196 -8.30 7.27 -3.82
CA VAL A 196 -7.60 6.67 -4.96
C VAL A 196 -7.83 5.17 -4.98
N ALA A 197 -8.13 4.61 -6.14
CA ALA A 197 -8.51 3.20 -6.29
C ALA A 197 -7.99 2.59 -7.60
N ASP A 198 -7.83 1.26 -7.58
CA ASP A 198 -7.49 0.46 -8.74
C ASP A 198 -8.51 -0.67 -8.90
N ALA A 199 -9.45 -0.49 -9.82
CA ALA A 199 -10.51 -1.47 -10.04
C ALA A 199 -9.98 -2.84 -10.54
N THR A 200 -8.79 -2.87 -11.15
CA THR A 200 -8.18 -4.12 -11.64
C THR A 200 -7.52 -4.96 -10.55
N GLN A 201 -7.30 -4.39 -9.37
CA GLN A 201 -6.67 -5.05 -8.21
C GLN A 201 -7.67 -5.42 -7.10
N ASP A 202 -8.92 -5.60 -7.44
CA ASP A 202 -9.96 -5.99 -6.47
C ASP A 202 -9.84 -7.47 -6.06
N ILE A 203 -8.93 -7.73 -5.12
CA ILE A 203 -8.71 -9.08 -4.58
C ILE A 203 -9.85 -9.50 -3.63
N TYR A 204 -10.56 -8.54 -3.05
CA TYR A 204 -11.57 -8.78 -2.02
C TYR A 204 -13.01 -8.67 -2.55
N GLY A 205 -13.20 -8.41 -3.85
CA GLY A 205 -14.52 -8.29 -4.47
C GLY A 205 -15.31 -7.04 -4.04
N THR A 206 -14.63 -6.03 -3.51
CA THR A 206 -15.25 -4.81 -2.99
C THR A 206 -15.38 -3.70 -4.02
N ALA A 207 -14.62 -3.75 -5.13
CA ALA A 207 -14.68 -2.72 -6.18
C ALA A 207 -16.08 -2.61 -6.81
N ASN A 208 -16.79 -3.72 -6.95
CA ASN A 208 -18.18 -3.73 -7.43
C ASN A 208 -19.16 -3.00 -6.48
N SER A 209 -18.78 -2.79 -5.22
CA SER A 209 -19.61 -2.04 -4.27
C SER A 209 -19.48 -0.52 -4.43
N TRP A 210 -18.50 -0.05 -5.21
CA TRP A 210 -18.28 1.36 -5.52
C TRP A 210 -18.98 1.79 -6.83
N THR A 211 -20.16 1.26 -7.08
CA THR A 211 -21.01 1.69 -8.19
C THR A 211 -21.44 3.14 -7.97
N ASP A 212 -21.83 3.82 -9.06
CA ASP A 212 -22.35 5.18 -8.94
C ASP A 212 -23.56 5.27 -8.02
N GLU A 213 -24.39 4.22 -7.95
CA GLU A 213 -25.53 4.09 -7.02
C GLU A 213 -25.09 3.96 -5.56
N ALA A 214 -24.09 3.14 -5.25
CA ALA A 214 -23.53 2.99 -3.90
C ALA A 214 -22.84 4.27 -3.43
N MET A 215 -22.37 5.09 -4.37
CA MET A 215 -21.73 6.39 -4.11
C MET A 215 -22.72 7.54 -3.93
N VAL A 216 -24.02 7.31 -4.12
CA VAL A 216 -25.06 8.29 -3.80
C VAL A 216 -25.02 8.56 -2.28
N GLY A 217 -24.84 9.82 -1.91
CA GLY A 217 -24.66 10.22 -0.50
C GLY A 217 -23.23 10.10 0.03
N ALA A 218 -22.27 9.57 -0.73
CA ALA A 218 -20.86 9.51 -0.33
C ALA A 218 -20.12 10.87 -0.41
N GLY A 219 -20.84 11.94 -0.78
CA GLY A 219 -20.31 13.33 -0.82
C GLY A 219 -19.65 13.71 -2.14
N PHE A 220 -19.50 12.78 -3.07
CA PHE A 220 -19.02 13.13 -4.40
C PHE A 220 -20.13 13.85 -5.19
N PRO A 221 -19.83 15.01 -5.78
CA PRO A 221 -20.78 15.65 -6.67
C PRO A 221 -20.88 14.82 -7.91
N GLY A 222 -21.94 14.17 -8.22
CA GLY A 222 -22.09 13.28 -9.38
C GLY A 222 -21.06 13.53 -10.50
N GLY A 223 -20.65 12.53 -11.19
CA GLY A 223 -19.64 12.70 -12.24
C GLY A 223 -18.66 11.52 -12.33
N LYS A 224 -17.87 11.53 -13.38
CA LYS A 224 -16.89 10.49 -13.66
C LYS A 224 -15.72 10.54 -12.69
N TRP A 225 -15.10 9.39 -12.46
CA TRP A 225 -13.80 9.32 -11.84
C TRP A 225 -12.77 10.13 -12.65
N ALA A 226 -11.87 10.81 -11.96
CA ALA A 226 -10.64 11.26 -12.60
C ALA A 226 -9.79 10.03 -12.93
N GLU A 227 -9.22 9.98 -14.12
CA GLU A 227 -8.55 8.77 -14.64
C GLU A 227 -7.06 9.01 -14.84
N LEU A 228 -6.28 7.99 -14.50
CA LEU A 228 -4.87 7.89 -14.79
C LEU A 228 -4.65 6.69 -15.71
N ASN A 229 -4.51 6.96 -17.01
CA ASN A 229 -4.50 5.92 -18.03
C ASN A 229 -3.10 5.41 -18.39
N ILE A 230 -2.04 6.07 -17.90
CA ILE A 230 -0.65 5.76 -18.23
C ILE A 230 -0.02 5.01 -17.06
N SER A 231 0.63 3.88 -17.34
CA SER A 231 1.51 3.19 -16.40
C SER A 231 2.96 3.57 -16.66
N TYR A 232 3.60 4.14 -15.65
CA TYR A 232 5.02 4.55 -15.68
C TYR A 232 5.96 3.46 -15.16
N ARG A 233 5.41 2.42 -14.58
CA ARG A 233 6.15 1.41 -13.82
C ARG A 233 6.35 0.11 -14.59
N LEU A 234 5.30 -0.36 -15.27
CA LEU A 234 5.32 -1.70 -15.81
C LEU A 234 6.05 -1.74 -17.16
N PRO A 235 7.04 -2.64 -17.33
CA PRO A 235 7.65 -2.89 -18.62
C PRO A 235 6.59 -3.37 -19.64
N LEU A 236 6.81 -3.06 -20.92
CA LEU A 236 5.87 -3.39 -22.00
C LEU A 236 5.50 -4.88 -22.02
N LEU A 237 6.49 -5.76 -21.84
CA LEU A 237 6.26 -7.21 -21.78
C LEU A 237 5.34 -7.62 -20.64
N ALA A 238 5.52 -7.04 -19.43
CA ALA A 238 4.67 -7.33 -18.28
C ALA A 238 3.24 -6.83 -18.52
N LEU A 239 3.06 -5.68 -19.18
CA LEU A 239 1.75 -5.16 -19.57
C LEU A 239 1.04 -6.07 -20.59
N GLU A 240 1.77 -6.57 -21.60
CA GLU A 240 1.21 -7.51 -22.58
C GLU A 240 0.71 -8.80 -21.93
N TYR A 241 1.52 -9.41 -21.04
CA TYR A 241 1.09 -10.61 -20.32
C TYR A 241 -0.08 -10.33 -19.38
N SER A 242 -0.06 -9.22 -18.68
CA SER A 242 -1.17 -8.80 -17.81
C SER A 242 -2.46 -8.60 -18.61
N ARG A 243 -2.36 -8.01 -19.80
CA ARG A 243 -3.49 -7.84 -20.72
C ARG A 243 -4.06 -9.17 -21.17
N LYS A 244 -3.20 -10.07 -21.65
CA LYS A 244 -3.62 -11.42 -22.09
C LYS A 244 -4.29 -12.19 -20.95
N PHE A 245 -3.73 -12.10 -19.74
CA PHE A 245 -4.34 -12.71 -18.56
C PHE A 245 -5.71 -12.11 -18.26
N ALA A 246 -5.81 -10.78 -18.25
CA ALA A 246 -7.04 -10.10 -17.95
C ALA A 246 -8.14 -10.39 -18.99
N GLU A 247 -7.82 -10.38 -20.28
CA GLU A 247 -8.75 -10.71 -21.37
C GLU A 247 -9.27 -12.16 -21.29
N GLN A 248 -8.46 -13.07 -20.74
CA GLN A 248 -8.82 -14.48 -20.63
C GLN A 248 -9.58 -14.83 -19.35
N PHE A 249 -9.25 -14.20 -18.23
CA PHE A 249 -9.69 -14.65 -16.90
C PHE A 249 -10.53 -13.62 -16.12
N LEU A 250 -10.51 -12.35 -16.50
CA LEU A 250 -11.27 -11.33 -15.79
C LEU A 250 -12.57 -10.97 -16.55
N PRO A 251 -13.62 -10.53 -15.84
CA PRO A 251 -14.84 -10.05 -16.47
C PRO A 251 -14.55 -8.85 -17.40
N LYS A 252 -15.08 -8.86 -18.60
CA LYS A 252 -14.79 -7.87 -19.66
C LYS A 252 -15.08 -6.42 -19.25
N ASP A 253 -16.01 -6.21 -18.34
CA ASP A 253 -16.48 -4.88 -17.92
C ASP A 253 -15.67 -4.28 -16.77
N THR A 254 -14.71 -5.03 -16.20
CA THR A 254 -13.93 -4.62 -15.04
C THR A 254 -12.47 -4.29 -15.35
N VAL A 255 -12.05 -4.44 -16.59
CA VAL A 255 -10.64 -4.40 -16.97
C VAL A 255 -10.28 -3.06 -17.62
N ASP A 256 -9.89 -2.08 -16.82
CA ASP A 256 -9.18 -0.88 -17.28
C ASP A 256 -7.68 -1.21 -17.33
N LEU A 257 -7.20 -1.68 -18.47
CA LEU A 257 -5.78 -1.95 -18.66
C LEU A 257 -5.04 -0.66 -19.04
N PRO A 258 -3.91 -0.37 -18.40
CA PRO A 258 -3.15 0.83 -18.71
C PRO A 258 -2.55 0.77 -20.10
N VAL A 259 -2.40 1.93 -20.68
CA VAL A 259 -1.54 2.14 -21.85
C VAL A 259 -0.12 2.37 -21.34
N ALA A 260 0.86 1.67 -21.92
CA ALA A 260 2.26 1.97 -21.63
C ALA A 260 2.61 3.33 -22.25
N GLU A 261 3.24 4.19 -21.48
CA GLU A 261 3.77 5.46 -22.03
C GLU A 261 4.94 5.22 -23.00
N GLN A 262 5.36 4.00 -23.19
CA GLN A 262 6.67 3.77 -23.74
C GLN A 262 6.82 4.12 -25.21
N SER A 263 7.72 5.06 -25.39
CA SER A 263 8.65 5.13 -26.49
C SER A 263 9.25 3.74 -26.81
N GLU A 264 9.48 3.50 -28.07
CA GLU A 264 10.03 2.28 -28.68
C GLU A 264 11.39 1.78 -28.14
N LEU A 265 11.98 2.47 -27.16
CA LEU A 265 13.24 2.10 -26.52
C LEU A 265 12.98 1.25 -25.28
N ASN A 266 13.16 -0.07 -25.45
CA ASN A 266 13.14 -1.02 -24.33
C ASN A 266 14.46 -0.89 -23.53
N LEU A 267 14.59 0.19 -22.77
CA LEU A 267 15.81 0.50 -22.00
C LEU A 267 16.02 -0.47 -20.82
N PHE A 268 14.96 -1.14 -20.37
CA PHE A 268 15.00 -2.09 -19.27
C PHE A 268 14.32 -3.39 -19.68
N PRO A 269 15.10 -4.42 -20.09
CA PRO A 269 14.52 -5.71 -20.46
C PRO A 269 13.81 -6.33 -19.25
N CYS A 270 12.56 -6.76 -19.45
CA CYS A 270 11.81 -7.53 -18.47
C CYS A 270 11.95 -9.01 -18.78
N THR A 271 12.43 -9.80 -17.83
CA THR A 271 12.51 -11.25 -17.94
C THR A 271 11.42 -11.89 -17.10
N LEU A 272 10.65 -12.79 -17.70
CA LEU A 272 9.68 -13.64 -17.00
C LEU A 272 10.14 -15.08 -17.11
N LYS A 273 10.35 -15.73 -15.95
CA LYS A 273 10.79 -17.12 -15.86
C LYS A 273 9.74 -17.91 -15.09
N TRP A 274 9.27 -19.00 -15.68
CA TRP A 274 8.46 -19.99 -15.00
C TRP A 274 9.33 -21.17 -14.58
N VAL A 275 9.23 -21.56 -13.32
CA VAL A 275 9.92 -22.73 -12.78
C VAL A 275 8.88 -23.69 -12.23
N HIS A 276 8.77 -24.87 -12.83
CA HIS A 276 7.91 -25.95 -12.35
C HIS A 276 8.74 -26.92 -11.50
N THR A 277 8.33 -27.16 -10.28
CA THR A 277 9.02 -28.06 -9.34
C THR A 277 8.03 -28.81 -8.45
N GLN A 278 8.51 -29.87 -7.81
CA GLN A 278 7.71 -30.58 -6.80
C GLN A 278 7.62 -29.77 -5.50
N MET A 279 6.51 -29.92 -4.78
CA MET A 279 6.23 -29.13 -3.57
C MET A 279 7.33 -29.32 -2.49
N GLU A 280 7.88 -30.51 -2.38
CA GLU A 280 8.93 -30.85 -1.41
C GLU A 280 10.22 -30.07 -1.66
N SER A 281 10.53 -29.75 -2.91
CA SER A 281 11.73 -29.02 -3.32
C SER A 281 11.48 -27.53 -3.53
N ALA A 282 10.24 -27.08 -3.48
CA ALA A 282 9.86 -25.73 -3.88
C ALA A 282 10.56 -24.63 -3.06
N ALA A 283 10.69 -24.80 -1.75
CA ALA A 283 11.37 -23.83 -0.90
C ALA A 283 12.86 -23.70 -1.25
N GLN A 284 13.51 -24.84 -1.54
CA GLN A 284 14.90 -24.87 -2.00
C GLN A 284 15.06 -24.18 -3.34
N VAL A 285 14.19 -24.48 -4.30
CA VAL A 285 14.21 -23.87 -5.64
C VAL A 285 13.99 -22.36 -5.55
N CYS A 286 13.04 -21.88 -4.74
CA CYS A 286 12.86 -20.44 -4.50
C CYS A 286 14.12 -19.78 -3.95
N ARG A 287 14.81 -20.42 -3.00
CA ARG A 287 16.09 -19.93 -2.48
C ARG A 287 17.14 -19.85 -3.58
N GLU A 288 17.25 -20.86 -4.45
CA GLU A 288 18.21 -20.90 -5.56
C GLU A 288 17.93 -19.79 -6.56
N GLU A 289 16.67 -19.55 -6.92
CA GLU A 289 16.28 -18.42 -7.77
C GLU A 289 16.60 -17.06 -7.15
N LEU A 290 16.37 -16.90 -5.84
CA LEU A 290 16.73 -15.66 -5.11
C LEU A 290 18.25 -15.45 -5.11
N PHE A 291 19.05 -16.51 -4.98
CA PHE A 291 20.51 -16.40 -5.05
C PHE A 291 21.01 -16.10 -6.46
N SER A 292 20.42 -16.73 -7.49
CA SER A 292 20.73 -16.42 -8.86
C SER A 292 20.49 -14.94 -9.19
N LEU A 293 19.37 -14.39 -8.77
CA LEU A 293 19.10 -12.94 -8.91
C LEU A 293 20.12 -12.06 -8.18
N ALA A 294 20.65 -12.52 -7.05
CA ALA A 294 21.63 -11.76 -6.27
C ALA A 294 23.07 -11.87 -6.80
N THR A 295 23.39 -12.96 -7.54
CA THR A 295 24.76 -13.27 -7.97
C THR A 295 24.97 -13.13 -9.48
N ASP A 296 23.94 -13.50 -10.28
CA ASP A 296 24.04 -13.61 -11.74
C ASP A 296 23.52 -12.35 -12.45
N ALA A 297 22.75 -11.52 -11.75
CA ALA A 297 22.39 -10.21 -12.27
C ALA A 297 23.65 -9.35 -12.40
N GLU A 298 23.82 -8.65 -13.52
CA GLU A 298 24.85 -7.65 -13.64
C GLU A 298 24.75 -6.72 -12.41
N PRO A 299 25.84 -6.49 -11.66
CA PRO A 299 25.81 -5.79 -10.38
C PRO A 299 25.14 -4.41 -10.43
N ASP A 300 25.09 -3.83 -11.62
CA ASP A 300 24.51 -2.49 -11.87
C ASP A 300 22.97 -2.53 -12.07
N LEU A 301 22.36 -3.71 -12.21
CA LEU A 301 20.93 -3.84 -12.53
C LEU A 301 20.03 -4.23 -11.35
N VAL A 302 20.46 -5.15 -10.49
CA VAL A 302 19.65 -5.65 -9.36
C VAL A 302 20.53 -5.81 -8.12
N SER A 303 20.22 -5.09 -7.06
CA SER A 303 20.89 -5.24 -5.77
C SER A 303 20.03 -6.09 -4.82
N ILE A 304 20.64 -6.63 -3.76
CA ILE A 304 19.92 -7.44 -2.75
C ILE A 304 18.65 -6.74 -2.21
N PRO A 305 18.68 -5.44 -1.90
CA PRO A 305 17.47 -4.70 -1.49
C PRO A 305 16.36 -4.60 -2.54
N ASP A 306 16.70 -4.81 -3.81
CA ASP A 306 15.76 -4.77 -4.93
C ASP A 306 15.03 -6.10 -5.14
N ILE A 307 15.44 -7.15 -4.41
CA ILE A 307 14.88 -8.49 -4.53
C ILE A 307 13.77 -8.68 -3.49
N THR A 308 12.62 -9.15 -3.95
CA THR A 308 11.50 -9.49 -3.08
C THR A 308 11.00 -10.90 -3.35
N PHE A 309 10.79 -11.64 -2.27
CA PHE A 309 10.13 -12.94 -2.30
C PHE A 309 8.66 -12.79 -1.89
N LEU A 310 7.77 -13.36 -2.70
CA LEU A 310 6.33 -13.37 -2.44
C LEU A 310 5.79 -14.79 -2.33
N SER A 311 4.87 -15.00 -1.40
CA SER A 311 4.18 -16.27 -1.24
C SER A 311 2.69 -16.07 -1.13
N ASP A 312 1.90 -17.06 -1.57
CA ASP A 312 0.45 -17.10 -1.38
C ASP A 312 0.06 -17.27 0.09
N THR A 313 0.86 -18.02 0.86
CA THR A 313 0.59 -18.35 2.26
C THR A 313 1.77 -18.09 3.20
N ASN A 314 1.46 -17.81 4.48
CA ASN A 314 2.49 -17.68 5.52
C ASN A 314 3.35 -18.96 5.65
N LYS A 315 2.72 -20.13 5.59
CA LYS A 315 3.41 -21.42 5.78
C LYS A 315 4.50 -21.64 4.74
N ARG A 316 4.19 -21.44 3.45
CA ARG A 316 5.17 -21.53 2.35
C ARG A 316 6.26 -20.48 2.51
N GLY A 317 5.88 -19.25 2.87
CA GLY A 317 6.81 -18.16 3.12
C GLY A 317 7.81 -18.46 4.24
N ILE A 318 7.37 -19.02 5.35
CA ILE A 318 8.24 -19.46 6.45
C ILE A 318 9.25 -20.50 5.95
N GLY A 319 8.84 -21.47 5.13
CA GLY A 319 9.74 -22.47 4.56
C GLY A 319 10.90 -21.84 3.79
N VAL A 320 10.63 -20.92 2.89
CA VAL A 320 11.67 -20.25 2.08
C VAL A 320 12.59 -19.38 2.95
N VAL A 321 12.03 -18.61 3.90
CA VAL A 321 12.85 -17.79 4.82
C VAL A 321 13.74 -18.66 5.70
N SER A 322 13.28 -19.85 6.12
CA SER A 322 14.09 -20.81 6.87
C SER A 322 15.24 -21.36 6.00
N GLU A 323 15.00 -21.68 4.73
CA GLU A 323 16.04 -22.08 3.78
C GLU A 323 17.10 -20.99 3.58
N LEU A 324 16.69 -19.71 3.47
CA LEU A 324 17.62 -18.57 3.42
C LEU A 324 18.46 -18.48 4.70
N GLY A 325 17.81 -18.59 5.87
CA GLY A 325 18.47 -18.55 7.17
C GLY A 325 19.47 -19.67 7.37
N ALA A 326 19.17 -20.89 6.91
CA ALA A 326 20.08 -22.04 6.94
C ALA A 326 21.37 -21.80 6.12
N LYS A 327 21.34 -20.89 5.16
CA LYS A 327 22.50 -20.45 4.36
C LYS A 327 23.13 -19.15 4.89
N GLY A 328 22.71 -18.65 6.06
CA GLY A 328 23.24 -17.44 6.67
C GLY A 328 22.70 -16.13 6.06
N VAL A 329 21.68 -16.21 5.19
CA VAL A 329 21.06 -15.02 4.59
C VAL A 329 19.92 -14.53 5.46
N LYS A 330 20.06 -13.32 6.00
CA LYS A 330 19.01 -12.65 6.76
C LYS A 330 18.01 -12.00 5.79
N SER A 331 16.72 -12.16 6.05
CA SER A 331 15.63 -11.51 5.31
C SER A 331 14.80 -10.59 6.19
N CYS A 332 14.22 -9.55 5.60
CA CYS A 332 13.17 -8.75 6.22
C CYS A 332 11.82 -9.33 5.80
N HIS A 333 11.10 -9.97 6.73
CA HIS A 333 9.90 -10.71 6.35
C HIS A 333 8.70 -10.48 7.28
N THR A 334 7.50 -10.70 6.74
CA THR A 334 6.22 -10.53 7.48
C THR A 334 5.61 -11.85 7.95
N PHE A 335 6.18 -12.99 7.58
CA PHE A 335 5.64 -14.32 7.86
C PHE A 335 5.72 -14.66 9.34
N SER A 336 4.63 -15.17 9.90
CA SER A 336 4.54 -15.79 11.23
C SER A 336 3.27 -16.62 11.33
N GLU A 337 3.28 -17.69 12.12
CA GLU A 337 2.07 -18.44 12.50
C GLU A 337 1.26 -17.68 13.55
N ASP A 338 1.91 -16.85 14.37
CA ASP A 338 1.23 -15.94 15.31
C ASP A 338 0.79 -14.64 14.59
N GLY A 339 -0.51 -14.37 14.61
CA GLY A 339 -1.10 -13.18 14.01
C GLY A 339 -0.61 -11.86 14.63
N ARG A 340 -0.28 -11.85 15.95
CA ARG A 340 0.27 -10.65 16.62
C ARG A 340 1.69 -10.38 16.15
N GLU A 341 2.51 -11.42 16.06
CA GLU A 341 3.87 -11.30 15.54
C GLU A 341 3.89 -10.92 14.07
N SER A 342 3.04 -11.52 13.23
CA SER A 342 2.89 -11.15 11.83
C SER A 342 2.54 -9.67 11.69
N ARG A 343 1.60 -9.17 12.51
CA ARG A 343 1.24 -7.74 12.50
C ARG A 343 2.42 -6.85 12.89
N ARG A 344 3.19 -7.21 13.93
CA ARG A 344 4.40 -6.48 14.34
C ARG A 344 5.44 -6.44 13.23
N LYS A 345 5.67 -7.57 12.55
CA LYS A 345 6.58 -7.66 11.42
C LYS A 345 6.12 -6.81 10.24
N LYS A 346 4.82 -6.78 9.94
CA LYS A 346 4.25 -5.90 8.91
C LYS A 346 4.46 -4.42 9.21
N MET A 347 4.37 -4.01 10.47
CA MET A 347 4.65 -2.63 10.88
C MET A 347 6.13 -2.26 10.75
N GLY A 348 7.04 -3.22 10.84
CA GLY A 348 8.48 -3.02 10.64
C GLY A 348 8.97 -3.24 9.21
N PHE A 349 8.06 -3.57 8.29
CA PHE A 349 8.41 -3.84 6.90
C PHE A 349 8.48 -2.53 6.12
N TYR A 350 9.65 -2.20 5.54
CA TYR A 350 9.85 -0.95 4.81
C TYR A 350 10.80 -1.13 3.62
N VAL A 351 10.70 -0.23 2.65
CA VAL A 351 11.42 -0.32 1.36
C VAL A 351 12.92 -0.21 1.52
N GLY A 352 13.39 0.66 2.40
CA GLY A 352 14.81 0.93 2.62
C GLY A 352 15.59 -0.15 3.39
N ASP A 353 14.97 -1.32 3.69
CA ASP A 353 15.71 -2.42 4.32
C ASP A 353 16.70 -3.04 3.33
N ALA A 354 17.96 -3.15 3.74
CA ALA A 354 19.05 -3.66 2.90
C ALA A 354 19.01 -5.18 2.65
N ARG A 355 18.09 -5.90 3.31
CA ARG A 355 17.94 -7.35 3.20
C ARG A 355 16.96 -7.70 2.07
N ILE A 356 16.99 -8.97 1.63
CA ILE A 356 15.92 -9.55 0.81
C ILE A 356 14.59 -9.36 1.56
N LYS A 357 13.61 -8.78 0.90
CA LYS A 357 12.27 -8.59 1.45
C LYS A 357 11.42 -9.82 1.16
N ALA A 358 10.61 -10.25 2.12
CA ALA A 358 9.77 -11.41 1.94
C ALA A 358 8.40 -11.21 2.60
N THR A 359 7.31 -11.38 1.83
CA THR A 359 5.96 -11.17 2.35
C THR A 359 4.92 -11.96 1.54
N THR A 360 3.66 -11.90 1.95
CA THR A 360 2.57 -12.49 1.17
C THR A 360 2.17 -11.60 0.01
N LEU A 361 1.63 -12.18 -1.07
CA LEU A 361 1.07 -11.45 -2.21
C LEU A 361 0.10 -10.34 -1.76
N HIS A 362 -0.80 -10.65 -0.82
CA HIS A 362 -1.76 -9.67 -0.28
C HIS A 362 -1.06 -8.50 0.45
N SER A 363 0.00 -8.78 1.21
CA SER A 363 0.72 -7.74 1.94
C SER A 363 1.65 -6.91 1.05
N PHE A 364 1.97 -7.41 -0.14
CA PHE A 364 2.79 -6.71 -1.13
C PHE A 364 1.96 -5.82 -2.05
N LYS A 365 0.63 -5.94 -2.04
CA LYS A 365 -0.24 -5.09 -2.84
C LYS A 365 0.08 -3.62 -2.64
N GLY A 366 0.22 -2.86 -3.73
CA GLY A 366 0.62 -1.46 -3.73
C GLY A 366 2.14 -1.21 -3.67
N TRP A 367 2.94 -2.26 -3.42
CA TRP A 367 4.40 -2.20 -3.42
C TRP A 367 4.99 -2.43 -4.81
N GLU A 368 6.29 -2.16 -4.93
CA GLU A 368 7.08 -2.43 -6.13
C GLU A 368 8.45 -3.01 -5.78
N SER A 369 9.01 -3.79 -6.69
CA SER A 369 10.35 -4.36 -6.60
C SER A 369 10.88 -4.60 -8.00
N ARG A 370 12.19 -4.43 -8.19
CA ARG A 370 12.84 -4.67 -9.49
C ARG A 370 12.90 -6.15 -9.84
N ALA A 371 13.14 -7.00 -8.86
CA ALA A 371 13.17 -8.45 -9.05
C ALA A 371 12.26 -9.14 -8.04
N ILE A 372 11.44 -10.05 -8.52
CA ILE A 372 10.44 -10.74 -7.70
C ILE A 372 10.52 -12.24 -7.97
N VAL A 373 10.61 -13.03 -6.91
CA VAL A 373 10.37 -14.48 -6.92
C VAL A 373 9.03 -14.76 -6.27
N ILE A 374 8.14 -15.45 -6.97
CA ILE A 374 6.79 -15.76 -6.48
C ILE A 374 6.65 -17.27 -6.32
N PHE A 375 6.22 -17.70 -5.14
CA PHE A 375 5.83 -19.08 -4.85
C PHE A 375 4.30 -19.14 -4.72
N ILE A 376 3.66 -19.85 -5.64
CA ILE A 376 2.21 -20.05 -5.71
C ILE A 376 1.85 -21.54 -5.72
#